data_798628ce61e4c355c7da2b7aa6312e8a
#
_entry.id   798628ce61e4c355c7da2b7aa6312e8a
#
_cell.length_a   1.000
_cell.length_b   1.000
_cell.length_c   1.000
_cell.angle_alpha   90.00
_cell.angle_beta   90.00
_cell.angle_gamma   90.00
#
_symmetry.space_group_name_H-M   'P 1'
#
loop_
_entity.id
_entity.type
_entity.pdbx_description
1 polymer ?
#
loop_
_entity_poly.entity_id
_entity_poly.type
_entity_poly.pdbx_seq_one_letter_code
_entity_poly.pdbx_strand_id
1 'polypeptide(L)'
;MNITEVSKMSTGFVGLGHIGKELALKWALADEEMWVFDVVPDPVQVLVAAGARAASSVAELARECDLIGVCVRYDDDVGQLLYGPGGLLENARPGTVVAIHSSVLQDSVMRWNGDAAAKSIRLVDAPVTRNAMGTFGYMLAGDDEVIARCRPIMSLGGNTVVEVGAVGAGIALKLCNNLMTYAAIVSAHEALRLAQACGLSAQLMMEIGKVNGVVTPQMSAFLTGRIEAARRTGGSAGTSGGMRMAAAPAADLGKKDLRCALDSAEKLGLRLPATKLHAEIIEDVFFGRY
;
A
#
# COMPACT_ATOMS: atom_id res chain seq x y z
N MET A 1 -19.04 -19.85 5.84
CA MET A 1 -18.49 -20.13 4.50
C MET A 1 -17.31 -21.07 4.70
N ASN A 2 -17.36 -22.26 4.14
CA ASN A 2 -16.36 -23.30 4.41
C ASN A 2 -15.07 -22.98 3.63
N ILE A 3 -13.91 -23.15 4.25
CA ILE A 3 -12.57 -23.00 3.63
C ILE A 3 -12.46 -23.80 2.32
N THR A 4 -13.23 -24.87 2.17
CA THR A 4 -13.27 -25.75 1.00
C THR A 4 -13.84 -25.11 -0.29
N GLU A 5 -14.56 -23.98 -0.23
CA GLU A 5 -15.05 -23.28 -1.40
C GLU A 5 -14.06 -22.20 -1.93
N VAL A 6 -13.15 -21.74 -1.06
CA VAL A 6 -12.08 -20.80 -1.45
C VAL A 6 -11.00 -21.48 -2.30
N SER A 7 -10.89 -22.81 -2.23
CA SER A 7 -9.83 -23.62 -2.84
C SER A 7 -10.00 -23.88 -4.37
N LYS A 8 -10.91 -23.18 -5.06
CA LYS A 8 -11.14 -23.39 -6.49
C LYS A 8 -10.63 -22.29 -7.41
N MET A 9 -10.12 -21.19 -6.85
CA MET A 9 -9.71 -20.04 -7.63
C MET A 9 -8.19 -19.98 -7.70
N SER A 10 -7.63 -20.09 -8.91
CA SER A 10 -6.19 -19.91 -9.11
C SER A 10 -5.80 -18.46 -8.89
N THR A 11 -4.78 -18.22 -8.06
CA THR A 11 -4.35 -16.87 -7.69
C THR A 11 -3.00 -16.52 -8.27
N GLY A 12 -2.80 -15.25 -8.58
CA GLY A 12 -1.53 -14.69 -9.02
C GLY A 12 -1.21 -13.38 -8.32
N PHE A 13 0.06 -13.06 -8.19
CA PHE A 13 0.48 -11.80 -7.62
C PHE A 13 1.65 -11.18 -8.40
N VAL A 14 1.50 -9.92 -8.81
CA VAL A 14 2.50 -9.15 -9.54
C VAL A 14 2.95 -7.95 -8.74
N GLY A 15 4.28 -7.77 -8.62
CA GLY A 15 4.88 -6.73 -7.81
C GLY A 15 5.09 -7.20 -6.36
N LEU A 16 6.29 -7.73 -6.11
CA LEU A 16 6.70 -8.35 -4.84
C LEU A 16 7.65 -7.44 -4.04
N GLY A 17 7.45 -6.12 -4.14
CA GLY A 17 8.11 -5.16 -3.28
C GLY A 17 7.77 -5.39 -1.80
N HIS A 18 8.12 -4.44 -0.92
CA HIS A 18 7.95 -4.62 0.53
C HIS A 18 6.51 -5.01 0.93
N ILE A 19 5.50 -4.32 0.42
CA ILE A 19 4.09 -4.60 0.73
C ILE A 19 3.58 -5.79 -0.08
N GLY A 20 3.83 -5.83 -1.39
CA GLY A 20 3.31 -6.88 -2.27
C GLY A 20 3.78 -8.27 -1.88
N LYS A 21 5.04 -8.42 -1.48
CA LYS A 21 5.56 -9.70 -0.97
C LYS A 21 4.83 -10.18 0.28
N GLU A 22 4.55 -9.29 1.24
CA GLU A 22 3.83 -9.65 2.46
C GLU A 22 2.37 -10.03 2.17
N LEU A 23 1.72 -9.34 1.23
CA LEU A 23 0.36 -9.67 0.78
C LEU A 23 0.35 -11.03 0.07
N ALA A 24 1.27 -11.25 -0.85
CA ALA A 24 1.40 -12.50 -1.59
C ALA A 24 1.64 -13.71 -0.65
N LEU A 25 2.50 -13.58 0.37
CA LEU A 25 2.71 -14.61 1.37
C LEU A 25 1.43 -14.97 2.15
N LYS A 26 0.53 -14.00 2.37
CA LYS A 26 -0.77 -14.28 3.00
C LYS A 26 -1.75 -14.96 2.04
N TRP A 27 -1.75 -14.59 0.77
CA TRP A 27 -2.57 -15.25 -0.24
C TRP A 27 -2.15 -16.71 -0.47
N ALA A 28 -0.84 -17.01 -0.39
CA ALA A 28 -0.31 -18.35 -0.47
C ALA A 28 -0.83 -19.29 0.64
N LEU A 29 -1.46 -18.78 1.71
CA LEU A 29 -2.14 -19.60 2.71
C LEU A 29 -3.40 -20.30 2.17
N ALA A 30 -3.99 -19.80 1.06
CA ALA A 30 -5.16 -20.40 0.45
C ALA A 30 -4.82 -21.23 -0.79
N ASP A 31 -3.72 -20.94 -1.43
CA ASP A 31 -3.32 -21.55 -2.71
C ASP A 31 -1.82 -21.80 -2.70
N GLU A 32 -1.43 -23.05 -2.43
CA GLU A 32 -0.02 -23.47 -2.38
C GLU A 32 0.66 -23.41 -3.76
N GLU A 33 -0.11 -23.36 -4.84
CA GLU A 33 0.41 -23.26 -6.21
C GLU A 33 0.21 -21.88 -6.83
N MET A 34 0.01 -20.85 -6.00
CA MET A 34 -0.16 -19.46 -6.41
C MET A 34 0.96 -19.01 -7.36
N TRP A 35 0.61 -18.33 -8.44
CA TRP A 35 1.57 -17.77 -9.37
C TRP A 35 2.12 -16.41 -8.92
N VAL A 36 3.42 -16.19 -9.11
CA VAL A 36 4.06 -14.92 -8.74
C VAL A 36 4.97 -14.40 -9.83
N PHE A 37 5.02 -13.09 -9.98
CA PHE A 37 5.92 -12.40 -10.90
C PHE A 37 6.44 -11.08 -10.32
N ASP A 38 7.72 -10.84 -10.46
CA ASP A 38 8.37 -9.55 -10.25
C ASP A 38 9.56 -9.43 -11.21
N VAL A 39 9.93 -8.20 -11.56
CA VAL A 39 11.13 -7.93 -12.36
C VAL A 39 12.43 -8.16 -11.57
N VAL A 40 12.33 -8.15 -10.23
CA VAL A 40 13.43 -8.47 -9.31
C VAL A 40 13.31 -9.93 -8.88
N PRO A 41 14.35 -10.77 -9.09
CA PRO A 41 14.25 -12.21 -8.82
C PRO A 41 14.21 -12.59 -7.34
N ASP A 42 14.89 -11.84 -6.47
CA ASP A 42 15.01 -12.20 -5.05
C ASP A 42 13.66 -12.35 -4.32
N PRO A 43 12.69 -11.42 -4.43
CA PRO A 43 11.38 -11.61 -3.82
C PRO A 43 10.61 -12.81 -4.40
N VAL A 44 10.78 -13.12 -5.69
CA VAL A 44 10.17 -14.30 -6.33
C VAL A 44 10.67 -15.58 -5.66
N GLN A 45 11.97 -15.69 -5.44
CA GLN A 45 12.55 -16.86 -4.77
C GLN A 45 12.01 -17.09 -3.36
N VAL A 46 11.71 -16.01 -2.63
CA VAL A 46 11.08 -16.10 -1.29
C VAL A 46 9.70 -16.73 -1.38
N LEU A 47 8.90 -16.36 -2.37
CA LEU A 47 7.56 -16.91 -2.58
C LEU A 47 7.61 -18.35 -3.10
N VAL A 48 8.57 -18.68 -3.99
CA VAL A 48 8.80 -20.04 -4.47
C VAL A 48 9.19 -20.97 -3.32
N ALA A 49 10.05 -20.50 -2.40
CA ALA A 49 10.38 -21.26 -1.19
C ALA A 49 9.18 -21.48 -0.26
N ALA A 50 8.14 -20.64 -0.35
CA ALA A 50 6.86 -20.79 0.35
C ALA A 50 5.81 -21.61 -0.42
N GLY A 51 6.16 -22.19 -1.60
CA GLY A 51 5.29 -23.05 -2.39
C GLY A 51 4.72 -22.41 -3.67
N ALA A 52 4.91 -21.10 -3.88
CA ALA A 52 4.40 -20.43 -5.07
C ALA A 52 5.14 -20.87 -6.37
N ARG A 53 4.48 -20.70 -7.51
CA ARG A 53 5.06 -20.90 -8.86
C ARG A 53 5.56 -19.58 -9.43
N ALA A 54 6.81 -19.54 -9.86
CA ALA A 54 7.34 -18.39 -10.58
C ALA A 54 6.81 -18.39 -12.02
N ALA A 55 6.13 -17.30 -12.41
CA ALA A 55 5.80 -17.07 -13.80
C ALA A 55 7.02 -16.51 -14.55
N SER A 56 7.21 -16.93 -15.80
CA SER A 56 8.26 -16.40 -16.69
C SER A 56 7.90 -15.03 -17.25
N SER A 57 6.62 -14.67 -17.22
CA SER A 57 6.10 -13.40 -17.72
C SER A 57 4.73 -13.05 -17.11
N VAL A 58 4.34 -11.77 -17.20
CA VAL A 58 2.99 -11.31 -16.87
C VAL A 58 1.94 -12.04 -17.70
N ALA A 59 2.23 -12.29 -18.99
CA ALA A 59 1.34 -12.98 -19.89
C ALA A 59 1.07 -14.44 -19.47
N GLU A 60 2.08 -15.16 -18.98
CA GLU A 60 1.91 -16.51 -18.44
C GLU A 60 1.01 -16.47 -17.20
N LEU A 61 1.35 -15.65 -16.22
CA LEU A 61 0.54 -15.48 -15.00
C LEU A 61 -0.91 -15.13 -15.34
N ALA A 62 -1.13 -14.22 -16.29
CA ALA A 62 -2.46 -13.79 -16.68
C ALA A 62 -3.33 -14.93 -17.24
N ARG A 63 -2.72 -15.85 -17.98
CA ARG A 63 -3.44 -17.02 -18.55
C ARG A 63 -3.83 -18.07 -17.52
N GLU A 64 -3.06 -18.15 -16.42
CA GLU A 64 -3.22 -19.21 -15.42
C GLU A 64 -4.12 -18.82 -14.23
N CYS A 65 -4.34 -17.52 -14.02
CA CYS A 65 -4.98 -17.05 -12.79
C CYS A 65 -6.40 -16.52 -13.00
N ASP A 66 -7.26 -16.78 -12.02
CA ASP A 66 -8.62 -16.23 -11.91
C ASP A 66 -8.69 -14.93 -11.11
N LEU A 67 -7.75 -14.75 -10.18
CA LEU A 67 -7.58 -13.52 -9.38
C LEU A 67 -6.11 -13.12 -9.37
N ILE A 68 -5.83 -11.89 -9.80
CA ILE A 68 -4.47 -11.36 -9.90
C ILE A 68 -4.35 -10.10 -9.04
N GLY A 69 -3.52 -10.16 -7.99
CA GLY A 69 -3.13 -9.00 -7.19
C GLY A 69 -2.02 -8.21 -7.88
N VAL A 70 -2.17 -6.90 -7.95
CA VAL A 70 -1.16 -5.99 -8.51
C VAL A 70 -0.74 -5.00 -7.44
N CYS A 71 0.55 -5.00 -7.06
CA CYS A 71 1.10 -4.12 -6.04
C CYS A 71 2.45 -3.53 -6.47
N VAL A 72 2.39 -2.51 -7.31
CA VAL A 72 3.56 -1.78 -7.83
C VAL A 72 3.53 -0.31 -7.40
N ARG A 73 4.56 0.47 -7.72
CA ARG A 73 4.75 1.77 -7.08
C ARG A 73 3.91 2.90 -7.68
N TYR A 74 3.84 3.00 -8.99
CA TYR A 74 3.26 4.14 -9.70
C TYR A 74 2.15 3.74 -10.66
N ASP A 75 1.34 4.73 -11.07
CA ASP A 75 0.28 4.56 -12.09
C ASP A 75 0.85 4.01 -13.40
N ASP A 76 2.02 4.51 -13.83
CA ASP A 76 2.68 4.06 -15.06
C ASP A 76 3.09 2.58 -14.98
N ASP A 77 3.54 2.11 -13.80
CA ASP A 77 3.87 0.69 -13.61
C ASP A 77 2.61 -0.18 -13.75
N VAL A 78 1.48 0.24 -13.16
CA VAL A 78 0.20 -0.47 -13.34
C VAL A 78 -0.23 -0.41 -14.80
N GLY A 79 -0.13 0.75 -15.44
CA GLY A 79 -0.43 0.91 -16.87
C GLY A 79 0.40 -0.03 -17.74
N GLN A 80 1.69 -0.14 -17.47
CA GLN A 80 2.58 -1.06 -18.20
C GLN A 80 2.19 -2.53 -18.01
N LEU A 81 1.77 -2.92 -16.81
CA LEU A 81 1.27 -4.28 -16.54
C LEU A 81 -0.06 -4.57 -17.25
N LEU A 82 -0.93 -3.57 -17.36
CA LEU A 82 -2.23 -3.75 -18.02
C LEU A 82 -2.12 -3.75 -19.55
N TYR A 83 -1.39 -2.78 -20.12
CA TYR A 83 -1.41 -2.47 -21.56
C TYR A 83 -0.12 -2.81 -22.30
N GLY A 84 0.99 -3.01 -21.59
CA GLY A 84 2.29 -3.28 -22.22
C GLY A 84 2.29 -4.59 -23.03
N PRO A 85 3.32 -4.84 -23.84
CA PRO A 85 3.45 -6.08 -24.58
C PRO A 85 3.36 -7.30 -23.64
N GLY A 86 2.43 -8.21 -23.92
CA GLY A 86 2.15 -9.35 -23.04
C GLY A 86 1.45 -8.97 -21.72
N GLY A 87 0.78 -7.81 -21.68
CA GLY A 87 0.11 -7.31 -20.49
C GLY A 87 -1.15 -8.10 -20.10
N LEU A 88 -1.69 -7.76 -18.92
CA LEU A 88 -2.83 -8.47 -18.33
C LEU A 88 -4.08 -8.40 -19.21
N LEU A 89 -4.40 -7.23 -19.79
CA LEU A 89 -5.62 -7.06 -20.59
C LEU A 89 -5.58 -7.80 -21.94
N GLU A 90 -4.41 -8.19 -22.40
CA GLU A 90 -4.27 -8.98 -23.62
C GLU A 90 -4.33 -10.49 -23.34
N ASN A 91 -3.88 -10.94 -22.19
CA ASN A 91 -3.62 -12.36 -21.91
C ASN A 91 -4.56 -12.99 -20.86
N ALA A 92 -5.20 -12.18 -20.01
CA ALA A 92 -6.12 -12.69 -18.98
C ALA A 92 -7.39 -13.28 -19.63
N ARG A 93 -7.90 -14.32 -19.00
CA ARG A 93 -9.13 -15.00 -19.44
C ARG A 93 -10.37 -14.14 -19.14
N PRO A 94 -11.44 -14.24 -19.94
CA PRO A 94 -12.72 -13.64 -19.58
C PRO A 94 -13.17 -14.06 -18.17
N GLY A 95 -13.59 -13.11 -17.36
CA GLY A 95 -13.99 -13.31 -15.95
C GLY A 95 -12.83 -13.30 -14.95
N THR A 96 -11.56 -13.19 -15.38
CA THR A 96 -10.43 -12.92 -14.47
C THR A 96 -10.66 -11.61 -13.71
N VAL A 97 -10.31 -11.59 -12.43
CA VAL A 97 -10.34 -10.40 -11.60
C VAL A 97 -8.93 -9.86 -11.42
N VAL A 98 -8.73 -8.58 -11.70
CA VAL A 98 -7.49 -7.84 -11.40
C VAL A 98 -7.74 -6.94 -10.20
N ALA A 99 -7.01 -7.18 -9.11
CA ALA A 99 -7.11 -6.42 -7.86
C ALA A 99 -5.94 -5.44 -7.74
N ILE A 100 -6.23 -4.14 -7.77
CA ILE A 100 -5.21 -3.09 -7.65
C ILE A 100 -4.98 -2.74 -6.18
N HIS A 101 -3.83 -3.14 -5.64
CA HIS A 101 -3.40 -2.82 -4.27
C HIS A 101 -2.52 -1.57 -4.20
N SER A 102 -2.05 -1.10 -5.34
CA SER A 102 -1.23 0.12 -5.49
C SER A 102 -2.03 1.37 -5.08
N SER A 103 -1.37 2.33 -4.42
CA SER A 103 -1.93 3.67 -4.21
C SER A 103 -1.68 4.51 -5.46
N VAL A 104 -2.72 4.77 -6.21
CA VAL A 104 -2.71 5.39 -7.54
C VAL A 104 -3.75 6.51 -7.64
N LEU A 105 -3.86 7.18 -8.76
CA LEU A 105 -4.92 8.15 -9.02
C LEU A 105 -6.27 7.45 -9.19
N GLN A 106 -7.33 8.04 -8.65
CA GLN A 106 -8.69 7.52 -8.78
C GLN A 106 -9.12 7.43 -10.25
N ASP A 107 -8.81 8.45 -11.06
CA ASP A 107 -9.13 8.47 -12.49
C ASP A 107 -8.42 7.35 -13.27
N SER A 108 -7.21 6.99 -12.85
CA SER A 108 -6.51 5.87 -13.47
C SER A 108 -7.27 4.57 -13.24
N VAL A 109 -7.73 4.34 -12.01
CA VAL A 109 -8.53 3.15 -11.66
C VAL A 109 -9.83 3.11 -12.44
N MET A 110 -10.54 4.24 -12.53
CA MET A 110 -11.80 4.34 -13.29
C MET A 110 -11.60 4.03 -14.78
N ARG A 111 -10.55 4.56 -15.39
CA ARG A 111 -10.18 4.27 -16.78
C ARG A 111 -9.84 2.80 -16.97
N TRP A 112 -8.96 2.24 -16.13
CA TRP A 112 -8.56 0.84 -16.19
C TRP A 112 -9.74 -0.12 -16.03
N ASN A 113 -10.71 0.23 -15.19
CA ASN A 113 -11.94 -0.56 -15.03
C ASN A 113 -12.76 -0.60 -16.32
N GLY A 114 -12.92 0.55 -17.01
CA GLY A 114 -13.59 0.59 -18.31
C GLY A 114 -12.91 -0.26 -19.38
N ASP A 115 -11.57 -0.15 -19.45
CA ASP A 115 -10.77 -0.89 -20.43
C ASP A 115 -10.74 -2.41 -20.13
N ALA A 116 -10.69 -2.80 -18.86
CA ALA A 116 -10.80 -4.19 -18.42
C ALA A 116 -12.17 -4.78 -18.76
N ALA A 117 -13.25 -4.05 -18.48
CA ALA A 117 -14.61 -4.47 -18.78
C ALA A 117 -14.83 -4.72 -20.29
N ALA A 118 -14.23 -3.89 -21.16
CA ALA A 118 -14.26 -4.08 -22.62
C ALA A 118 -13.59 -5.39 -23.08
N LYS A 119 -12.75 -6.00 -22.23
CA LYS A 119 -12.10 -7.30 -22.43
C LYS A 119 -12.76 -8.43 -21.62
N SER A 120 -13.91 -8.21 -21.03
CA SER A 120 -14.56 -9.15 -20.11
C SER A 120 -13.72 -9.51 -18.89
N ILE A 121 -12.79 -8.65 -18.50
CA ILE A 121 -11.98 -8.73 -17.28
C ILE A 121 -12.63 -7.84 -16.23
N ARG A 122 -12.62 -8.28 -14.98
CA ARG A 122 -13.17 -7.53 -13.85
C ARG A 122 -12.04 -6.83 -13.11
N LEU A 123 -12.28 -5.62 -12.63
CA LEU A 123 -11.30 -4.90 -11.83
C LEU A 123 -11.90 -4.54 -10.48
N VAL A 124 -11.10 -4.66 -9.43
CA VAL A 124 -11.38 -4.11 -8.10
C VAL A 124 -10.19 -3.25 -7.67
N ASP A 125 -10.45 -2.17 -6.97
CA ASP A 125 -9.42 -1.47 -6.24
C ASP A 125 -9.47 -1.88 -4.77
N ALA A 126 -8.34 -2.34 -4.28
CA ALA A 126 -8.18 -2.89 -2.94
C ALA A 126 -6.87 -2.41 -2.30
N PRO A 127 -6.63 -1.08 -2.26
CA PRO A 127 -5.44 -0.55 -1.62
C PRO A 127 -5.43 -0.91 -0.15
N VAL A 128 -4.24 -0.96 0.43
CA VAL A 128 -4.05 -1.46 1.79
C VAL A 128 -3.47 -0.41 2.73
N THR A 129 -3.81 -0.54 4.00
CA THR A 129 -3.06 0.03 5.12
C THR A 129 -2.52 -1.08 5.99
N ARG A 130 -1.53 -0.81 6.84
CA ARG A 130 -0.88 -1.82 7.68
C ARG A 130 -0.75 -1.29 9.09
N ASN A 131 -1.10 -2.10 10.07
CA ASN A 131 -0.85 -1.80 11.47
C ASN A 131 0.57 -2.20 11.91
N ALA A 132 0.96 -1.81 13.12
CA ALA A 132 2.27 -2.12 13.69
C ALA A 132 2.54 -3.63 13.88
N MET A 133 1.48 -4.45 13.91
CA MET A 133 1.57 -5.91 14.05
C MET A 133 1.66 -6.65 12.72
N GLY A 134 1.73 -5.93 11.60
CA GLY A 134 1.83 -6.52 10.26
C GLY A 134 0.50 -7.02 9.68
N THR A 135 -0.63 -6.70 10.31
CA THR A 135 -1.96 -6.98 9.77
C THR A 135 -2.35 -5.90 8.78
N PHE A 136 -2.91 -6.30 7.63
CA PHE A 136 -3.40 -5.37 6.64
C PHE A 136 -4.89 -5.08 6.79
N GLY A 137 -5.27 -3.84 6.46
CA GLY A 137 -6.64 -3.44 6.19
C GLY A 137 -6.79 -3.16 4.71
N TYR A 138 -7.63 -3.92 4.02
CA TYR A 138 -7.99 -3.68 2.63
C TYR A 138 -9.19 -2.74 2.55
N MET A 139 -9.14 -1.81 1.62
CA MET A 139 -10.27 -0.94 1.25
C MET A 139 -10.78 -1.45 -0.10
N LEU A 140 -11.66 -2.47 -0.06
CA LEU A 140 -12.10 -3.21 -1.23
C LEU A 140 -13.31 -2.54 -1.87
N ALA A 141 -13.18 -2.18 -3.14
CA ALA A 141 -14.24 -1.57 -3.92
C ALA A 141 -14.37 -2.25 -5.29
N GLY A 142 -15.62 -2.44 -5.72
CA GLY A 142 -15.97 -3.14 -6.96
C GLY A 142 -17.43 -3.54 -6.98
N ASP A 143 -17.83 -4.35 -7.95
CA ASP A 143 -19.15 -4.95 -7.99
C ASP A 143 -19.30 -5.99 -6.88
N ASP A 144 -20.48 -6.08 -6.25
CA ASP A 144 -20.75 -6.97 -5.10
C ASP A 144 -20.38 -8.44 -5.36
N GLU A 145 -20.68 -8.95 -6.56
CA GLU A 145 -20.33 -10.32 -6.96
C GLU A 145 -18.81 -10.53 -7.01
N VAL A 146 -18.07 -9.54 -7.51
CA VAL A 146 -16.61 -9.59 -7.60
C VAL A 146 -15.98 -9.45 -6.21
N ILE A 147 -16.50 -8.56 -5.37
CA ILE A 147 -16.10 -8.41 -3.97
C ILE A 147 -16.27 -9.73 -3.21
N ALA A 148 -17.41 -10.40 -3.36
CA ALA A 148 -17.68 -11.69 -2.71
C ALA A 148 -16.66 -12.78 -3.08
N ARG A 149 -16.14 -12.76 -4.33
CA ARG A 149 -15.08 -13.68 -4.79
C ARG A 149 -13.71 -13.35 -4.20
N CYS A 150 -13.35 -12.05 -4.08
CA CYS A 150 -12.03 -11.60 -3.63
C CYS A 150 -11.87 -11.64 -2.10
N ARG A 151 -12.94 -11.33 -1.37
CA ARG A 151 -12.93 -11.15 0.09
C ARG A 151 -12.32 -12.33 0.86
N PRO A 152 -12.66 -13.60 0.57
CA PRO A 152 -12.11 -14.73 1.32
C PRO A 152 -10.57 -14.76 1.27
N ILE A 153 -9.97 -14.53 0.11
CA ILE A 153 -8.51 -14.52 -0.08
C ILE A 153 -7.88 -13.32 0.64
N MET A 154 -8.46 -12.13 0.49
CA MET A 154 -7.94 -10.92 1.11
C MET A 154 -8.03 -10.94 2.64
N SER A 155 -8.96 -11.72 3.21
CA SER A 155 -9.12 -11.87 4.66
C SER A 155 -8.10 -12.81 5.31
N LEU A 156 -7.31 -13.54 4.54
CA LEU A 156 -6.33 -14.50 5.05
C LEU A 156 -5.25 -13.83 5.90
N GLY A 157 -4.69 -14.60 6.82
CA GLY A 157 -3.65 -14.12 7.73
C GLY A 157 -4.13 -13.04 8.71
N GLY A 158 -5.45 -13.01 9.03
CA GLY A 158 -6.05 -12.08 9.99
C GLY A 158 -6.23 -10.67 9.46
N ASN A 159 -6.22 -10.48 8.14
CA ASN A 159 -6.46 -9.19 7.51
C ASN A 159 -7.91 -8.72 7.68
N THR A 160 -8.11 -7.42 7.80
CA THR A 160 -9.42 -6.78 7.79
C THR A 160 -9.77 -6.36 6.36
N VAL A 161 -10.99 -6.64 5.91
CA VAL A 161 -11.50 -6.17 4.62
C VAL A 161 -12.69 -5.26 4.86
N VAL A 162 -12.57 -4.00 4.45
CA VAL A 162 -13.63 -3.00 4.48
C VAL A 162 -14.15 -2.84 3.05
N GLU A 163 -15.41 -3.18 2.83
CA GLU A 163 -16.09 -2.96 1.56
C GLU A 163 -16.50 -1.49 1.46
N VAL A 164 -16.07 -0.81 0.41
CA VAL A 164 -16.19 0.65 0.31
C VAL A 164 -17.26 1.08 -0.70
N GLY A 165 -17.61 0.22 -1.64
CA GLY A 165 -18.60 0.49 -2.68
C GLY A 165 -18.07 0.27 -4.09
N ALA A 166 -18.49 1.09 -5.05
CA ALA A 166 -18.10 0.95 -6.45
C ALA A 166 -16.60 1.17 -6.68
N VAL A 167 -16.08 0.66 -7.80
CA VAL A 167 -14.67 0.85 -8.23
C VAL A 167 -14.26 2.32 -8.15
N GLY A 168 -13.08 2.58 -7.59
CA GLY A 168 -12.55 3.91 -7.30
C GLY A 168 -12.82 4.42 -5.88
N ALA A 169 -13.78 3.83 -5.15
CA ALA A 169 -14.07 4.22 -3.77
C ALA A 169 -12.98 3.73 -2.79
N GLY A 170 -12.37 2.58 -3.05
CA GLY A 170 -11.27 2.05 -2.24
C GLY A 170 -10.05 2.97 -2.26
N ILE A 171 -9.64 3.40 -3.46
CA ILE A 171 -8.53 4.34 -3.59
C ILE A 171 -8.88 5.72 -2.99
N ALA A 172 -10.10 6.19 -3.14
CA ALA A 172 -10.53 7.44 -2.52
C ALA A 172 -10.41 7.37 -0.98
N LEU A 173 -10.89 6.29 -0.36
CA LEU A 173 -10.74 6.06 1.07
C LEU A 173 -9.26 5.94 1.48
N LYS A 174 -8.44 5.29 0.67
CA LYS A 174 -6.99 5.19 0.90
C LYS A 174 -6.32 6.55 0.93
N LEU A 175 -6.66 7.45 0.01
CA LEU A 175 -6.14 8.81 -0.01
C LEU A 175 -6.55 9.58 1.25
N CYS A 176 -7.82 9.49 1.65
CA CYS A 176 -8.29 10.08 2.92
C CYS A 176 -7.52 9.55 4.14
N ASN A 177 -7.33 8.23 4.22
CA ASN A 177 -6.55 7.61 5.30
C ASN A 177 -5.09 8.10 5.33
N ASN A 178 -4.48 8.25 4.15
CA ASN A 178 -3.12 8.71 4.05
C ASN A 178 -2.94 10.18 4.42
N LEU A 179 -3.92 11.05 4.14
CA LEU A 179 -3.91 12.43 4.65
C LEU A 179 -3.76 12.46 6.18
N MET A 180 -4.57 11.67 6.89
CA MET A 180 -4.49 11.59 8.35
C MET A 180 -3.15 11.00 8.83
N THR A 181 -2.66 9.98 8.14
CA THR A 181 -1.39 9.32 8.46
C THR A 181 -0.21 10.29 8.36
N TYR A 182 -0.10 11.01 7.25
CA TYR A 182 1.02 11.93 7.03
C TYR A 182 0.88 13.21 7.87
N ALA A 183 -0.33 13.69 8.13
CA ALA A 183 -0.55 14.77 9.10
C ALA A 183 -0.07 14.38 10.51
N ALA A 184 -0.38 13.16 10.96
CA ALA A 184 0.10 12.64 12.23
C ALA A 184 1.64 12.55 12.29
N ILE A 185 2.29 12.12 11.21
CA ILE A 185 3.76 12.04 11.14
C ILE A 185 4.40 13.44 11.21
N VAL A 186 3.87 14.40 10.45
CA VAL A 186 4.35 15.79 10.48
C VAL A 186 4.20 16.38 11.87
N SER A 187 3.02 16.30 12.47
CA SER A 187 2.75 16.81 13.83
C SER A 187 3.64 16.16 14.88
N ALA A 188 3.88 14.84 14.79
CA ALA A 188 4.78 14.15 15.71
C ALA A 188 6.22 14.61 15.57
N HIS A 189 6.66 14.89 14.34
CA HIS A 189 8.01 15.41 14.08
C HIS A 189 8.21 16.79 14.69
N GLU A 190 7.30 17.72 14.43
CA GLU A 190 7.38 19.09 14.98
C GLU A 190 7.30 19.13 16.51
N ALA A 191 6.36 18.34 17.09
CA ALA A 191 6.24 18.21 18.53
C ALA A 191 7.52 17.63 19.17
N LEU A 192 8.16 16.63 18.53
CA LEU A 192 9.43 16.08 19.00
C LEU A 192 10.54 17.14 19.01
N ARG A 193 10.63 17.94 17.96
CA ARG A 193 11.65 19.01 17.86
C ARG A 193 11.45 20.07 18.93
N LEU A 194 10.19 20.49 19.14
CA LEU A 194 9.87 21.46 20.20
C LEU A 194 10.22 20.89 21.59
N ALA A 195 9.84 19.64 21.87
CA ALA A 195 10.15 18.99 23.14
C ALA A 195 11.68 18.92 23.36
N GLN A 196 12.44 18.55 22.35
CA GLN A 196 13.91 18.50 22.43
C GLN A 196 14.53 19.88 22.67
N ALA A 197 14.03 20.93 22.01
CA ALA A 197 14.48 22.30 22.22
C ALA A 197 14.18 22.79 23.64
N CYS A 198 13.11 22.27 24.27
CA CYS A 198 12.77 22.52 25.68
C CYS A 198 13.49 21.57 26.66
N GLY A 199 14.43 20.74 26.22
CA GLY A 199 15.15 19.78 27.07
C GLY A 199 14.30 18.58 27.51
N LEU A 200 13.16 18.33 26.86
CA LEU A 200 12.28 17.20 27.16
C LEU A 200 12.59 16.00 26.29
N SER A 201 12.38 14.80 26.84
CA SER A 201 12.55 13.56 26.08
C SER A 201 11.30 13.21 25.27
N ALA A 202 11.48 12.53 24.14
CA ALA A 202 10.39 11.97 23.37
C ALA A 202 9.54 10.97 24.18
N GLN A 203 10.16 10.30 25.16
CA GLN A 203 9.47 9.38 26.06
C GLN A 203 8.36 10.07 26.87
N LEU A 204 8.67 11.20 27.49
CA LEU A 204 7.70 12.00 28.25
C LEU A 204 6.54 12.45 27.36
N MET A 205 6.85 12.88 26.14
CA MET A 205 5.83 13.28 25.18
C MET A 205 4.89 12.12 24.81
N MET A 206 5.46 10.91 24.62
CA MET A 206 4.66 9.71 24.35
C MET A 206 3.82 9.28 25.54
N GLU A 207 4.33 9.38 26.76
CA GLU A 207 3.60 9.04 27.98
C GLU A 207 2.37 9.92 28.16
N ILE A 208 2.52 11.25 28.12
CA ILE A 208 1.39 12.16 28.26
C ILE A 208 0.41 12.07 27.09
N GLY A 209 0.93 11.85 25.87
CA GLY A 209 0.11 11.72 24.67
C GLY A 209 -0.76 10.45 24.65
N LYS A 210 -0.36 9.40 25.38
CA LYS A 210 -1.20 8.22 25.59
C LYS A 210 -2.37 8.51 26.54
N VAL A 211 -2.19 9.38 27.52
CA VAL A 211 -3.25 9.73 28.49
C VAL A 211 -4.44 10.39 27.82
N ASN A 212 -4.18 11.30 26.88
CA ASN A 212 -5.22 12.05 26.16
C ASN A 212 -5.53 11.50 24.74
N GLY A 213 -4.86 10.41 24.35
CA GLY A 213 -5.10 9.73 23.08
C GLY A 213 -4.55 10.43 21.84
N VAL A 214 -3.76 11.50 21.93
CA VAL A 214 -3.20 12.19 20.76
C VAL A 214 -2.05 11.40 20.13
N VAL A 215 -1.31 10.59 20.90
CA VAL A 215 -0.27 9.72 20.32
C VAL A 215 -0.89 8.45 19.80
N THR A 216 -1.14 8.43 18.50
CA THR A 216 -1.64 7.25 17.80
C THR A 216 -0.55 6.17 17.69
N PRO A 217 -0.89 4.89 17.40
CA PRO A 217 0.09 3.85 17.13
C PRO A 217 1.10 4.23 16.03
N GLN A 218 0.66 4.94 15.00
CA GLN A 218 1.51 5.42 13.91
C GLN A 218 2.53 6.47 14.40
N MET A 219 2.07 7.46 15.18
CA MET A 219 2.96 8.44 15.80
C MET A 219 3.98 7.77 16.74
N SER A 220 3.52 6.81 17.55
CA SER A 220 4.39 6.07 18.47
C SER A 220 5.49 5.31 17.71
N ALA A 221 5.15 4.63 16.62
CA ALA A 221 6.12 3.93 15.77
C ALA A 221 7.15 4.90 15.16
N PHE A 222 6.70 6.04 14.63
CA PHE A 222 7.56 7.08 14.08
C PHE A 222 8.52 7.65 15.13
N LEU A 223 8.00 8.02 16.30
CA LEU A 223 8.81 8.57 17.41
C LEU A 223 9.81 7.56 17.95
N THR A 224 9.41 6.29 18.12
CA THR A 224 10.31 5.21 18.54
C THR A 224 11.45 5.03 17.55
N GLY A 225 11.15 4.99 16.25
CA GLY A 225 12.18 4.92 15.21
C GLY A 225 13.16 6.09 15.27
N ARG A 226 12.71 7.30 15.60
CA ARG A 226 13.59 8.47 15.79
C ARG A 226 14.48 8.34 17.02
N ILE A 227 13.94 7.86 18.13
CA ILE A 227 14.72 7.63 19.37
C ILE A 227 15.81 6.59 19.12
N GLU A 228 15.48 5.48 18.49
CA GLU A 228 16.44 4.42 18.17
C GLU A 228 17.52 4.89 17.21
N ALA A 229 17.15 5.67 16.21
CA ALA A 229 18.07 6.28 15.27
C ALA A 229 19.07 7.22 15.98
N ALA A 230 18.59 8.09 16.88
CA ALA A 230 19.42 9.00 17.66
C ALA A 230 20.39 8.24 18.57
N ARG A 231 19.95 7.13 19.19
CA ARG A 231 20.82 6.26 20.01
C ARG A 231 21.97 5.64 19.20
N ARG A 232 21.69 5.20 17.98
CA ARG A 232 22.70 4.60 17.08
C ARG A 232 23.75 5.61 16.59
N THR A 233 23.37 6.88 16.47
CA THR A 233 24.25 7.95 15.96
C THR A 233 24.95 8.78 17.06
N GLY A 234 24.86 8.36 18.32
CA GLY A 234 25.49 9.08 19.44
C GLY A 234 24.89 10.46 19.69
N GLY A 235 23.62 10.67 19.38
CA GLY A 235 22.90 11.92 19.66
C GLY A 235 23.10 13.03 18.63
N SER A 236 23.92 12.83 17.58
CA SER A 236 23.95 13.80 16.49
C SER A 236 22.67 13.67 15.65
N ALA A 237 21.85 14.73 15.66
CA ALA A 237 20.60 14.81 14.87
C ALA A 237 20.84 14.86 13.34
N GLY A 238 22.08 14.71 12.91
CA GLY A 238 22.46 14.64 11.50
C GLY A 238 22.17 13.26 10.93
N THR A 239 21.32 13.21 9.93
CA THR A 239 21.02 12.00 9.15
C THR A 239 22.32 11.45 8.54
N SER A 240 22.83 10.35 9.11
CA SER A 240 23.88 9.56 8.43
C SER A 240 23.35 9.08 7.07
N GLY A 241 24.22 8.92 6.07
CA GLY A 241 23.84 8.46 4.72
C GLY A 241 22.98 7.19 4.74
N GLY A 242 23.25 6.26 5.67
CA GLY A 242 22.45 5.03 5.85
C GLY A 242 21.01 5.27 6.30
N MET A 243 20.75 6.29 7.12
CA MET A 243 19.40 6.64 7.57
C MET A 243 18.61 7.29 6.43
N ARG A 244 19.25 8.08 5.56
CA ARG A 244 18.63 8.63 4.34
C ARG A 244 18.22 7.51 3.39
N MET A 245 19.06 6.52 3.14
CA MET A 245 18.73 5.38 2.29
C MET A 245 17.52 4.59 2.82
N ALA A 246 17.43 4.38 4.14
CA ALA A 246 16.30 3.66 4.74
C ALA A 246 15.00 4.48 4.74
N ALA A 247 15.05 5.81 4.82
CA ALA A 247 13.89 6.68 4.84
C ALA A 247 13.39 7.06 3.43
N ALA A 248 14.23 6.98 2.40
CA ALA A 248 13.90 7.43 1.04
C ALA A 248 12.63 6.79 0.46
N PRO A 249 12.40 5.46 0.57
CA PRO A 249 11.17 4.86 0.04
C PRO A 249 9.90 5.38 0.71
N ALA A 250 9.94 5.65 2.02
CA ALA A 250 8.80 6.17 2.77
C ALA A 250 8.54 7.66 2.46
N ALA A 251 9.59 8.46 2.29
CA ALA A 251 9.49 9.85 1.89
C ALA A 251 8.86 10.00 0.50
N ASP A 252 9.33 9.21 -0.45
CA ASP A 252 8.86 9.16 -1.83
C ASP A 252 7.38 8.77 -1.92
N LEU A 253 7.02 7.71 -1.17
CA LEU A 253 5.63 7.23 -1.07
C LEU A 253 4.73 8.31 -0.45
N GLY A 254 5.15 8.96 0.63
CA GLY A 254 4.41 10.03 1.29
C GLY A 254 4.15 11.21 0.34
N LYS A 255 5.17 11.65 -0.38
CA LYS A 255 5.07 12.74 -1.35
C LYS A 255 4.12 12.39 -2.50
N LYS A 256 4.21 11.15 -3.03
CA LYS A 256 3.31 10.67 -4.09
C LYS A 256 1.86 10.62 -3.60
N ASP A 257 1.60 10.01 -2.46
CA ASP A 257 0.24 9.81 -1.96
C ASP A 257 -0.45 11.15 -1.63
N LEU A 258 0.28 12.11 -1.04
CA LEU A 258 -0.24 13.46 -0.80
C LEU A 258 -0.54 14.21 -2.10
N ARG A 259 0.27 14.04 -3.15
CA ARG A 259 0.00 14.60 -4.49
C ARG A 259 -1.26 13.99 -5.09
N CYS A 260 -1.41 12.67 -5.08
CA CYS A 260 -2.62 12.01 -5.56
C CYS A 260 -3.89 12.55 -4.86
N ALA A 261 -3.80 12.82 -3.55
CA ALA A 261 -4.90 13.41 -2.80
C ALA A 261 -5.19 14.86 -3.22
N LEU A 262 -4.16 15.67 -3.47
CA LEU A 262 -4.31 17.04 -3.96
C LEU A 262 -4.91 17.08 -5.36
N ASP A 263 -4.46 16.22 -6.27
CA ASP A 263 -5.01 16.09 -7.62
C ASP A 263 -6.49 15.71 -7.59
N SER A 264 -6.87 14.78 -6.72
CA SER A 264 -8.27 14.38 -6.52
C SER A 264 -9.11 15.53 -5.95
N ALA A 265 -8.56 16.29 -4.98
CA ALA A 265 -9.22 17.44 -4.39
C ALA A 265 -9.46 18.56 -5.39
N GLU A 266 -8.48 18.86 -6.24
CA GLU A 266 -8.58 19.88 -7.30
C GLU A 266 -9.73 19.57 -8.26
N LYS A 267 -9.84 18.32 -8.73
CA LYS A 267 -10.92 17.87 -9.61
C LYS A 267 -12.30 17.97 -8.97
N LEU A 268 -12.37 17.82 -7.65
CA LEU A 268 -13.61 17.96 -6.88
C LEU A 268 -13.88 19.41 -6.44
N GLY A 269 -13.03 20.37 -6.81
CA GLY A 269 -13.15 21.76 -6.38
C GLY A 269 -12.87 21.99 -4.89
N LEU A 270 -12.20 21.05 -4.22
CA LEU A 270 -11.89 21.13 -2.80
C LEU A 270 -10.51 21.77 -2.56
N ARG A 271 -10.39 22.53 -1.48
CA ARG A 271 -9.12 23.11 -1.04
C ARG A 271 -8.62 22.36 0.20
N LEU A 272 -7.41 21.81 0.12
CA LEU A 272 -6.74 21.10 1.20
C LEU A 272 -5.42 21.81 1.59
N PRO A 273 -5.48 23.00 2.26
CA PRO A 273 -4.29 23.82 2.51
C PRO A 273 -3.26 23.14 3.41
N ALA A 274 -3.68 22.41 4.43
CA ALA A 274 -2.76 21.64 5.28
C ALA A 274 -2.07 20.52 4.50
N THR A 275 -2.79 19.79 3.67
CA THR A 275 -2.23 18.74 2.82
C THR A 275 -1.19 19.28 1.84
N LYS A 276 -1.43 20.48 1.29
CA LYS A 276 -0.46 21.15 0.42
C LYS A 276 0.85 21.41 1.15
N LEU A 277 0.78 21.97 2.36
CA LEU A 277 1.96 22.18 3.19
C LEU A 277 2.66 20.86 3.54
N HIS A 278 1.89 19.84 3.92
CA HIS A 278 2.47 18.52 4.22
C HIS A 278 3.19 17.92 3.01
N ALA A 279 2.66 18.06 1.80
CA ALA A 279 3.29 17.56 0.58
C ALA A 279 4.62 18.27 0.25
N GLU A 280 4.76 19.53 0.64
CA GLU A 280 5.99 20.31 0.48
C GLU A 280 7.10 19.85 1.45
N ILE A 281 6.73 19.51 2.69
CA ILE A 281 7.70 19.28 3.78
C ILE A 281 7.89 17.79 4.15
N ILE A 282 7.04 16.87 3.69
CA ILE A 282 7.04 15.47 4.14
C ILE A 282 8.38 14.77 3.92
N GLU A 283 9.07 15.10 2.84
CA GLU A 283 10.39 14.57 2.55
C GLU A 283 11.41 15.01 3.62
N ASP A 284 11.38 16.28 3.99
CA ASP A 284 12.25 16.83 5.04
C ASP A 284 11.93 16.26 6.41
N VAL A 285 10.65 15.99 6.68
CA VAL A 285 10.21 15.30 7.89
C VAL A 285 10.82 13.89 7.96
N PHE A 286 10.73 13.10 6.89
CA PHE A 286 11.31 11.74 6.88
C PHE A 286 12.83 11.77 7.00
N PHE A 287 13.48 12.74 6.40
CA PHE A 287 14.93 12.90 6.50
C PHE A 287 15.40 13.67 7.74
N GLY A 288 14.51 14.25 8.52
CA GLY A 288 14.86 15.04 9.70
C GLY A 288 15.65 16.31 9.36
N ARG A 289 15.34 16.96 8.25
CA ARG A 289 16.10 18.10 7.74
C ARG A 289 15.69 19.45 8.32
N TYR A 290 14.59 19.55 9.05
CA TYR A 290 14.19 20.77 9.77
C TYR A 290 13.61 20.44 11.14
#